data_fa04e59ed17b00883b89be5a6ba9a849
#
_entry.id   fa04e59ed17b00883b89be5a6ba9a849
#
_cell.length_a   1.000
_cell.length_b   1.000
_cell.length_c   1.000
_cell.angle_alpha   90.00
_cell.angle_beta   90.00
_cell.angle_gamma   90.00
#
_symmetry.space_group_name_H-M   'P 1'
#
loop_
_entity.id
_entity.type
_entity.pdbx_description
1 polymer ?
#
loop_
_entity_poly.entity_id
_entity_poly.type
_entity_poly.pdbx_seq_one_letter_code
_entity_poly.pdbx_strand_id
1 'polypeptide(L)'
;MAVTTHVVKKNETLGGIAQRYGVSVSALQAYNGIANPNLLYVGKKLKIPSGNVREVSYTVKKGDSLGLIAKRFGVTASDLALINKISRPDLIRVGQKLTIPISGSRRPPTPKLLDSTTLSRLNSIRPKAGKWQRIIIHHSATPIDDALNMHKVHLARGMKNGLAYHFVISNGSRKARDGEIYLSNRWKGQLDGGHVKKHSANQTSIGICLIGNFEVRPPTSKQISALEGLCEYLMKRCNLRANDVTTHTIFHPKHTVCPGKHFSLSGLRRRLID
;
A
#
# COMPACT_ATOMS: atom_id res chain seq x y z
N MET A 1 -20.37 3.58 10.29
CA MET A 1 -20.22 4.23 11.61
C MET A 1 -20.87 5.60 11.54
N ALA A 2 -21.70 5.96 12.51
CA ALA A 2 -22.37 7.26 12.53
C ALA A 2 -21.32 8.38 12.71
N VAL A 3 -21.35 9.36 11.82
CA VAL A 3 -20.53 10.58 11.96
C VAL A 3 -21.21 11.46 12.99
N THR A 4 -20.55 11.70 14.14
CA THR A 4 -21.05 12.64 15.14
C THR A 4 -21.06 14.04 14.52
N THR A 5 -22.22 14.71 14.54
CA THR A 5 -22.37 16.07 14.02
C THR A 5 -22.73 17.01 15.17
N HIS A 6 -22.04 18.14 15.27
CA HIS A 6 -22.34 19.22 16.19
C HIS A 6 -22.94 20.42 15.44
N VAL A 7 -24.03 20.96 15.94
CA VAL A 7 -24.61 22.22 15.41
C VAL A 7 -24.13 23.36 16.29
N VAL A 8 -23.44 24.31 15.70
CA VAL A 8 -22.86 25.47 16.41
C VAL A 8 -23.95 26.30 17.06
N LYS A 9 -23.84 26.54 18.33
CA LYS A 9 -24.77 27.36 19.13
C LYS A 9 -24.20 28.76 19.33
N LYS A 10 -25.08 29.68 19.78
CA LYS A 10 -24.67 31.06 20.14
C LYS A 10 -23.53 31.03 21.17
N ASN A 11 -22.53 31.85 21.00
CA ASN A 11 -21.33 31.99 21.83
C ASN A 11 -20.40 30.76 21.85
N GLU A 12 -20.58 29.75 20.99
CA GLU A 12 -19.61 28.69 20.86
C GLU A 12 -18.47 29.11 19.94
N THR A 13 -17.26 28.73 20.32
CA THR A 13 -16.06 28.89 19.52
C THR A 13 -15.57 27.53 19.02
N LEU A 14 -14.81 27.53 17.91
CA LEU A 14 -14.24 26.30 17.40
C LEU A 14 -13.32 25.62 18.44
N GLY A 15 -12.60 26.42 19.25
CA GLY A 15 -11.77 25.93 20.36
C GLY A 15 -12.58 25.23 21.45
N GLY A 16 -13.70 25.83 21.88
CA GLY A 16 -14.58 25.24 22.90
C GLY A 16 -15.25 23.95 22.40
N ILE A 17 -15.64 23.92 21.12
CA ILE A 17 -16.22 22.72 20.51
C ILE A 17 -15.15 21.63 20.41
N ALA A 18 -13.94 21.96 19.96
CA ALA A 18 -12.83 21.02 19.87
C ALA A 18 -12.49 20.40 21.22
N GLN A 19 -12.42 21.23 22.28
CA GLN A 19 -12.19 20.79 23.67
C GLN A 19 -13.30 19.85 24.17
N ARG A 20 -14.57 20.18 23.91
CA ARG A 20 -15.74 19.36 24.31
C ARG A 20 -15.67 17.94 23.72
N TYR A 21 -15.20 17.81 22.48
CA TYR A 21 -15.13 16.53 21.78
C TYR A 21 -13.73 15.88 21.84
N GLY A 22 -12.79 16.45 22.59
CA GLY A 22 -11.44 15.89 22.75
C GLY A 22 -10.63 15.83 21.45
N VAL A 23 -10.86 16.79 20.55
CA VAL A 23 -10.14 16.91 19.27
C VAL A 23 -9.36 18.20 19.21
N SER A 24 -8.32 18.30 18.37
CA SER A 24 -7.62 19.56 18.18
C SER A 24 -8.44 20.53 17.33
N VAL A 25 -8.24 21.84 17.52
CA VAL A 25 -8.90 22.89 16.72
C VAL A 25 -8.52 22.72 15.24
N SER A 26 -7.25 22.43 14.97
CA SER A 26 -6.74 22.20 13.62
C SER A 26 -7.41 21.01 12.94
N ALA A 27 -7.62 19.92 13.68
CA ALA A 27 -8.32 18.76 13.19
C ALA A 27 -9.79 19.04 12.87
N LEU A 28 -10.48 19.78 13.77
CA LEU A 28 -11.87 20.15 13.56
C LEU A 28 -12.03 21.10 12.37
N GLN A 29 -11.06 22.03 12.17
CA GLN A 29 -10.98 22.91 11.02
C GLN A 29 -10.85 22.12 9.71
N ALA A 30 -9.85 21.25 9.64
CA ALA A 30 -9.54 20.44 8.46
C ALA A 30 -10.71 19.53 8.08
N TYR A 31 -11.31 18.88 9.08
CA TYR A 31 -12.43 17.94 8.86
C TYR A 31 -13.70 18.62 8.32
N ASN A 32 -13.79 19.95 8.50
CA ASN A 32 -14.94 20.76 8.11
C ASN A 32 -14.63 21.83 7.05
N GLY A 33 -13.42 21.87 6.51
CA GLY A 33 -13.00 22.85 5.51
C GLY A 33 -13.05 24.30 6.03
N ILE A 34 -12.74 24.54 7.32
CA ILE A 34 -12.81 25.86 7.95
C ILE A 34 -11.45 26.54 7.85
N ALA A 35 -11.30 27.45 6.90
CA ALA A 35 -10.06 28.19 6.70
C ALA A 35 -9.75 29.16 7.86
N ASN A 36 -10.76 29.85 8.40
CA ASN A 36 -10.60 30.80 9.48
C ASN A 36 -11.43 30.34 10.70
N PRO A 37 -10.79 29.97 11.85
CA PRO A 37 -11.47 29.49 13.03
C PRO A 37 -12.37 30.55 13.70
N ASN A 38 -12.13 31.83 13.39
CA ASN A 38 -12.92 32.94 13.96
C ASN A 38 -14.19 33.22 13.14
N LEU A 39 -14.37 32.61 11.99
CA LEU A 39 -15.58 32.74 11.15
C LEU A 39 -16.51 31.54 11.35
N LEU A 40 -16.93 31.33 12.59
CA LEU A 40 -17.89 30.32 12.95
C LEU A 40 -19.27 30.98 13.15
N TYR A 41 -20.31 30.51 12.45
CA TYR A 41 -21.66 31.04 12.59
C TYR A 41 -22.61 30.04 13.23
N VAL A 42 -23.59 30.56 13.97
CA VAL A 42 -24.61 29.75 14.61
C VAL A 42 -25.42 28.96 13.57
N GLY A 43 -25.72 27.72 13.89
CA GLY A 43 -26.42 26.79 12.96
C GLY A 43 -25.51 26.01 12.05
N LYS A 44 -24.21 26.34 11.93
CA LYS A 44 -23.28 25.55 11.13
C LYS A 44 -23.17 24.14 11.68
N LYS A 45 -23.34 23.14 10.82
CA LYS A 45 -23.13 21.72 11.16
C LYS A 45 -21.66 21.39 11.01
N LEU A 46 -21.03 20.98 12.11
CA LEU A 46 -19.64 20.51 12.13
C LEU A 46 -19.62 18.99 12.26
N LYS A 47 -18.93 18.34 11.34
CA LYS A 47 -18.60 16.93 11.48
C LYS A 47 -17.48 16.80 12.52
N ILE A 48 -17.73 16.04 13.58
CA ILE A 48 -16.73 15.80 14.62
C ILE A 48 -15.92 14.58 14.25
N PRO A 49 -14.58 14.72 14.08
CA PRO A 49 -13.74 13.57 13.87
C PRO A 49 -13.84 12.61 15.04
N SER A 50 -14.19 11.34 14.79
CA SER A 50 -14.28 10.33 15.84
C SER A 50 -12.87 9.88 16.26
N GLY A 51 -12.52 10.10 17.51
CA GLY A 51 -11.27 9.67 18.15
C GLY A 51 -10.25 10.79 18.36
N ASN A 52 -9.30 10.56 19.27
CA ASN A 52 -8.16 11.45 19.49
C ASN A 52 -7.39 11.65 18.20
N VAL A 53 -7.43 12.85 17.62
CA VAL A 53 -6.59 13.20 16.48
C VAL A 53 -5.16 13.33 17.00
N ARG A 54 -4.33 12.36 16.64
CA ARG A 54 -2.88 12.45 16.88
C ARG A 54 -2.26 13.25 15.75
N GLU A 55 -1.44 14.21 16.11
CA GLU A 55 -0.58 14.91 15.15
C GLU A 55 0.75 14.17 15.04
N VAL A 56 1.15 13.87 13.81
CA VAL A 56 2.45 13.26 13.51
C VAL A 56 3.27 14.26 12.73
N SER A 57 4.50 14.48 13.15
CA SER A 57 5.45 15.28 12.39
C SER A 57 6.00 14.45 11.23
N TYR A 58 5.93 14.98 10.02
CA TYR A 58 6.50 14.39 8.82
C TYR A 58 7.51 15.35 8.20
N THR A 59 8.72 14.86 7.86
CA THR A 59 9.72 15.64 7.15
C THR A 59 9.61 15.36 5.66
N VAL A 60 9.39 16.37 4.86
CA VAL A 60 9.28 16.30 3.38
C VAL A 60 10.58 15.74 2.80
N LYS A 61 10.47 14.71 1.97
CA LYS A 61 11.58 14.04 1.30
C LYS A 61 11.63 14.43 -0.19
N LYS A 62 12.76 14.20 -0.85
CA LYS A 62 12.91 14.41 -2.30
C LYS A 62 11.87 13.61 -3.07
N GLY A 63 11.14 14.26 -3.95
CA GLY A 63 10.06 13.67 -4.75
C GLY A 63 8.68 13.66 -4.08
N ASP A 64 8.54 14.18 -2.85
CA ASP A 64 7.26 14.39 -2.22
C ASP A 64 6.50 15.58 -2.86
N SER A 65 5.19 15.46 -2.89
CA SER A 65 4.25 16.56 -3.07
C SER A 65 3.21 16.54 -1.96
N LEU A 66 2.58 17.69 -1.71
CA LEU A 66 1.55 17.75 -0.66
C LEU A 66 0.43 16.76 -0.90
N GLY A 67 0.03 16.53 -2.17
CA GLY A 67 -0.96 15.54 -2.54
C GLY A 67 -0.52 14.09 -2.29
N LEU A 68 0.76 13.76 -2.52
CA LEU A 68 1.31 12.43 -2.25
C LEU A 68 1.41 12.18 -0.74
N ILE A 69 1.83 13.18 0.03
CA ILE A 69 1.89 13.10 1.49
C ILE A 69 0.48 12.94 2.06
N ALA A 70 -0.47 13.76 1.61
CA ALA A 70 -1.87 13.68 2.04
C ALA A 70 -2.47 12.30 1.76
N LYS A 71 -2.26 11.77 0.56
CA LYS A 71 -2.69 10.41 0.18
C LYS A 71 -2.04 9.33 1.05
N ARG A 72 -0.75 9.45 1.38
CA ARG A 72 -0.03 8.53 2.26
C ARG A 72 -0.67 8.45 3.65
N PHE A 73 -1.08 9.59 4.20
CA PHE A 73 -1.62 9.67 5.55
C PHE A 73 -3.16 9.63 5.61
N GLY A 74 -3.83 9.47 4.47
CA GLY A 74 -5.29 9.34 4.39
C GLY A 74 -6.03 10.64 4.72
N VAL A 75 -5.40 11.79 4.49
CA VAL A 75 -5.95 13.14 4.61
C VAL A 75 -6.09 13.78 3.22
N THR A 76 -6.80 14.91 3.12
CA THR A 76 -6.83 15.65 1.85
C THR A 76 -5.62 16.59 1.75
N ALA A 77 -5.18 16.90 0.53
CA ALA A 77 -4.11 17.86 0.33
C ALA A 77 -4.49 19.28 0.83
N SER A 78 -5.78 19.62 0.73
CA SER A 78 -6.34 20.88 1.25
C SER A 78 -6.26 20.95 2.77
N ASP A 79 -6.61 19.86 3.46
CA ASP A 79 -6.54 19.79 4.93
C ASP A 79 -5.08 19.88 5.40
N LEU A 80 -4.19 19.18 4.70
CA LEU A 80 -2.77 19.21 5.00
C LEU A 80 -2.16 20.59 4.79
N ALA A 81 -2.53 21.29 3.71
CA ALA A 81 -2.14 22.66 3.44
C ALA A 81 -2.64 23.62 4.54
N LEU A 82 -3.91 23.49 4.92
CA LEU A 82 -4.55 24.34 5.91
C LEU A 82 -3.88 24.25 7.28
N ILE A 83 -3.66 23.02 7.78
CA ILE A 83 -3.03 22.76 9.08
C ILE A 83 -1.61 23.32 9.13
N ASN A 84 -0.89 23.19 8.03
CA ASN A 84 0.49 23.64 7.93
C ASN A 84 0.63 25.09 7.44
N LYS A 85 -0.48 25.83 7.29
CA LYS A 85 -0.53 27.22 6.80
C LYS A 85 0.18 27.39 5.45
N ILE A 86 0.06 26.36 4.57
CA ILE A 86 0.68 26.36 3.26
C ILE A 86 -0.29 26.99 2.26
N SER A 87 -0.01 28.21 1.86
CA SER A 87 -0.81 28.94 0.86
C SER A 87 -0.55 28.47 -0.58
N ARG A 88 0.62 27.87 -0.84
CA ARG A 88 1.03 27.34 -2.13
C ARG A 88 1.44 25.86 -2.03
N PRO A 89 0.51 24.92 -2.27
CA PRO A 89 0.73 23.49 -2.11
C PRO A 89 1.82 22.88 -3.01
N ASP A 90 2.15 23.57 -4.09
CA ASP A 90 3.21 23.24 -5.05
C ASP A 90 4.63 23.57 -4.55
N LEU A 91 4.75 24.37 -3.50
CA LEU A 91 6.04 24.88 -3.00
C LEU A 91 6.48 24.30 -1.66
N ILE A 92 6.20 23.01 -1.37
CA ILE A 92 6.82 22.36 -0.22
C ILE A 92 8.30 22.04 -0.51
N ARG A 93 9.15 22.15 0.51
CA ARG A 93 10.61 22.00 0.38
C ARG A 93 11.08 20.72 1.06
N VAL A 94 12.07 20.05 0.48
CA VAL A 94 12.76 18.92 1.13
C VAL A 94 13.33 19.40 2.48
N GLY A 95 13.10 18.60 3.54
CA GLY A 95 13.46 18.96 4.91
C GLY A 95 12.37 19.77 5.66
N GLN A 96 11.33 20.27 4.98
CA GLN A 96 10.23 20.95 5.64
C GLN A 96 9.47 19.97 6.55
N LYS A 97 9.21 20.39 7.80
CA LYS A 97 8.39 19.61 8.74
C LYS A 97 6.92 19.97 8.54
N LEU A 98 6.09 18.95 8.36
CA LEU A 98 4.63 19.08 8.25
C LEU A 98 3.96 18.39 9.43
N THR A 99 2.96 19.05 10.00
CA THR A 99 2.03 18.45 10.96
C THR A 99 0.94 17.71 10.17
N ILE A 100 0.84 16.40 10.38
CA ILE A 100 -0.17 15.55 9.75
C ILE A 100 -1.25 15.22 10.78
N PRO A 101 -2.51 15.62 10.58
CA PRO A 101 -3.62 15.28 11.47
C PRO A 101 -4.04 13.83 11.20
N ILE A 102 -3.69 12.92 12.06
CA ILE A 102 -4.15 11.55 11.98
C ILE A 102 -5.40 11.41 12.84
N SER A 103 -6.58 11.23 12.25
CA SER A 103 -7.77 10.89 13.05
C SER A 103 -7.55 9.53 13.72
N GLY A 104 -7.78 9.46 15.03
CA GLY A 104 -7.43 8.31 15.87
C GLY A 104 -8.13 6.98 15.56
N SER A 105 -8.92 6.91 14.47
CA SER A 105 -9.46 5.67 13.93
C SER A 105 -8.89 5.28 12.56
N ARG A 106 -8.00 6.11 11.98
CA ARG A 106 -7.15 5.73 10.86
C ARG A 106 -5.70 6.05 11.23
N ARG A 107 -5.07 5.13 11.94
CA ARG A 107 -3.66 4.82 11.71
C ARG A 107 -3.42 5.02 10.20
N PRO A 108 -2.33 5.73 9.74
CA PRO A 108 -1.95 5.67 8.33
C PRO A 108 -2.12 4.22 7.95
N PRO A 109 -2.74 3.87 6.83
CA PRO A 109 -3.04 2.48 6.56
C PRO A 109 -1.76 1.77 6.93
N THR A 110 -1.79 1.14 8.10
CA THR A 110 -0.71 0.22 8.49
C THR A 110 -0.64 -0.62 7.28
N PRO A 111 0.53 -0.83 6.68
CA PRO A 111 0.66 -1.73 5.56
C PRO A 111 -0.27 -2.86 5.91
N LYS A 112 -1.27 -3.11 5.07
CA LYS A 112 -2.45 -3.87 5.47
C LYS A 112 -1.90 -5.19 5.94
N LEU A 113 -1.78 -5.34 7.26
CA LEU A 113 -1.16 -6.49 7.88
C LEU A 113 -1.78 -7.67 7.18
N LEU A 114 -0.95 -8.47 6.55
CA LEU A 114 -1.36 -9.74 5.99
C LEU A 114 -2.32 -10.34 6.99
N ASP A 115 -3.46 -10.85 6.56
CA ASP A 115 -4.41 -11.46 7.49
C ASP A 115 -3.69 -12.47 8.38
N SER A 116 -4.20 -12.69 9.58
CA SER A 116 -3.53 -13.52 10.60
C SER A 116 -3.20 -14.92 10.09
N THR A 117 -4.06 -15.48 9.23
CA THR A 117 -3.86 -16.81 8.64
C THR A 117 -2.68 -16.79 7.65
N THR A 118 -2.63 -15.81 6.76
CA THR A 118 -1.51 -15.64 5.82
C THR A 118 -0.21 -15.37 6.57
N LEU A 119 -0.24 -14.51 7.59
CA LEU A 119 0.93 -14.20 8.41
C LEU A 119 1.43 -15.43 9.18
N SER A 120 0.54 -16.24 9.76
CA SER A 120 0.89 -17.50 10.44
C SER A 120 1.58 -18.46 9.47
N ARG A 121 1.01 -18.65 8.26
CA ARG A 121 1.60 -19.49 7.21
C ARG A 121 2.98 -18.98 6.73
N LEU A 122 3.17 -17.70 6.63
CA LEU A 122 4.46 -17.09 6.29
C LEU A 122 5.49 -17.28 7.41
N ASN A 123 5.08 -17.08 8.67
CA ASN A 123 5.95 -17.20 9.84
C ASN A 123 6.40 -18.64 10.10
N SER A 124 5.63 -19.64 9.68
CA SER A 124 6.03 -21.05 9.79
C SER A 124 7.21 -21.42 8.87
N ILE A 125 7.60 -20.52 7.95
CA ILE A 125 8.67 -20.76 6.99
C ILE A 125 9.85 -19.83 7.30
N ARG A 126 11.03 -20.41 7.52
CA ARG A 126 12.27 -19.64 7.72
C ARG A 126 12.99 -19.45 6.38
N PRO A 127 13.13 -18.22 5.86
CA PRO A 127 13.91 -17.99 4.66
C PRO A 127 15.36 -18.39 4.84
N LYS A 128 15.96 -18.98 3.80
CA LYS A 128 17.42 -19.26 3.79
C LYS A 128 18.18 -17.94 3.83
N ALA A 129 19.08 -17.80 4.80
CA ALA A 129 19.88 -16.59 4.98
C ALA A 129 20.71 -16.30 3.70
N GLY A 130 20.71 -15.04 3.28
CA GLY A 130 21.48 -14.57 2.12
C GLY A 130 21.01 -15.07 0.74
N LYS A 131 20.01 -15.98 0.67
CA LYS A 131 19.55 -16.51 -0.60
C LYS A 131 18.84 -15.45 -1.43
N TRP A 132 17.90 -14.73 -0.82
CA TRP A 132 17.00 -13.84 -1.54
C TRP A 132 17.59 -12.44 -1.62
N GLN A 133 17.77 -11.92 -2.85
CA GLN A 133 18.40 -10.63 -3.13
C GLN A 133 17.42 -9.63 -3.74
N ARG A 134 16.26 -10.11 -4.23
CA ARG A 134 15.25 -9.25 -4.85
C ARG A 134 13.88 -9.90 -4.93
N ILE A 135 12.86 -9.06 -5.16
CA ILE A 135 11.49 -9.48 -5.44
C ILE A 135 11.17 -9.07 -6.88
N ILE A 136 10.67 -9.99 -7.70
CA ILE A 136 10.26 -9.72 -9.09
C ILE A 136 8.75 -9.89 -9.21
N ILE A 137 8.09 -8.81 -9.62
CA ILE A 137 6.64 -8.77 -9.80
C ILE A 137 6.27 -9.16 -11.23
N HIS A 138 5.26 -10.01 -11.34
CA HIS A 138 4.69 -10.51 -12.57
C HIS A 138 3.17 -10.37 -12.59
N HIS A 139 2.58 -10.50 -13.78
CA HIS A 139 1.18 -10.80 -13.96
C HIS A 139 0.98 -12.15 -14.65
N SER A 140 -0.20 -12.73 -14.54
CA SER A 140 -0.52 -13.98 -15.25
C SER A 140 -0.80 -13.78 -16.75
N ALA A 141 -0.97 -12.54 -17.18
CA ALA A 141 -1.43 -12.13 -18.53
C ALA A 141 -2.81 -12.69 -18.92
N THR A 142 -3.52 -13.32 -17.99
CA THR A 142 -4.87 -13.85 -18.15
C THR A 142 -5.83 -13.18 -17.18
N PRO A 143 -7.05 -12.77 -17.60
CA PRO A 143 -8.00 -12.10 -16.71
C PRO A 143 -8.61 -13.04 -15.67
N ILE A 144 -8.65 -14.35 -15.95
CA ILE A 144 -9.28 -15.39 -15.14
C ILE A 144 -8.28 -16.54 -14.95
N ASP A 145 -7.81 -16.75 -13.72
CA ASP A 145 -6.93 -17.85 -13.35
C ASP A 145 -6.93 -18.08 -11.83
N ASP A 146 -6.20 -19.10 -11.39
CA ASP A 146 -5.84 -19.33 -10.00
C ASP A 146 -4.50 -20.09 -9.89
N ALA A 147 -3.93 -20.10 -8.69
CA ALA A 147 -2.64 -20.71 -8.44
C ALA A 147 -2.61 -22.23 -8.74
N LEU A 148 -3.72 -22.93 -8.52
CA LEU A 148 -3.81 -24.38 -8.75
C LEU A 148 -3.84 -24.69 -10.25
N ASN A 149 -4.60 -23.92 -11.03
CA ASN A 149 -4.62 -24.05 -12.48
C ASN A 149 -3.24 -23.72 -13.08
N MET A 150 -2.63 -22.61 -12.65
CA MET A 150 -1.26 -22.25 -13.06
C MET A 150 -0.26 -23.35 -12.72
N HIS A 151 -0.40 -23.99 -11.56
CA HIS A 151 0.46 -25.10 -11.17
C HIS A 151 0.36 -26.29 -12.14
N LYS A 152 -0.86 -26.68 -12.51
CA LYS A 152 -1.11 -27.75 -13.50
C LYS A 152 -0.53 -27.40 -14.87
N VAL A 153 -0.77 -26.19 -15.34
CA VAL A 153 -0.23 -25.71 -16.64
C VAL A 153 1.29 -25.71 -16.64
N HIS A 154 1.94 -25.29 -15.55
CA HIS A 154 3.40 -25.28 -15.46
C HIS A 154 4.00 -26.70 -15.38
N LEU A 155 3.35 -27.62 -14.68
CA LEU A 155 3.73 -29.06 -14.71
C LEU A 155 3.64 -29.62 -16.12
N ALA A 156 2.55 -29.36 -16.85
CA ALA A 156 2.38 -29.81 -18.24
C ALA A 156 3.43 -29.23 -19.19
N ARG A 157 4.02 -28.08 -18.86
CA ARG A 157 5.16 -27.46 -19.57
C ARG A 157 6.52 -28.00 -19.14
N GLY A 158 6.58 -29.07 -18.35
CA GLY A 158 7.83 -29.71 -17.90
C GLY A 158 8.49 -29.07 -16.69
N MET A 159 7.84 -28.14 -16.00
CA MET A 159 8.39 -27.55 -14.78
C MET A 159 8.25 -28.53 -13.60
N LYS A 160 9.33 -29.24 -13.26
CA LYS A 160 9.34 -30.29 -12.21
C LYS A 160 8.72 -29.86 -10.88
N ASN A 161 8.87 -28.58 -10.48
CA ASN A 161 8.32 -28.03 -9.24
C ASN A 161 6.95 -27.34 -9.44
N GLY A 162 6.31 -27.49 -10.61
CA GLY A 162 5.04 -26.90 -10.96
C GLY A 162 5.11 -25.36 -11.01
N LEU A 163 4.27 -24.68 -10.23
CA LEU A 163 4.13 -23.23 -10.25
C LEU A 163 5.48 -22.50 -10.26
N ALA A 164 5.70 -21.63 -11.26
CA ALA A 164 6.97 -20.93 -11.47
C ALA A 164 7.30 -19.89 -10.37
N TYR A 165 6.27 -19.39 -9.72
CA TYR A 165 6.34 -18.28 -8.74
C TYR A 165 6.36 -18.79 -7.30
N HIS A 166 6.90 -17.99 -6.38
CA HIS A 166 6.88 -18.25 -4.95
C HIS A 166 5.52 -17.90 -4.34
N PHE A 167 4.87 -16.86 -4.88
CA PHE A 167 3.56 -16.40 -4.45
C PHE A 167 2.67 -16.07 -5.64
N VAL A 168 1.37 -16.28 -5.46
CA VAL A 168 0.33 -15.81 -6.39
C VAL A 168 -0.71 -15.01 -5.61
N ILE A 169 -1.10 -13.85 -6.14
CA ILE A 169 -2.13 -13.00 -5.56
C ILE A 169 -3.36 -13.01 -6.47
N SER A 170 -4.46 -13.55 -5.94
CA SER A 170 -5.72 -13.69 -6.66
C SER A 170 -6.41 -12.35 -6.93
N ASN A 171 -7.16 -12.28 -8.04
CA ASN A 171 -8.09 -11.19 -8.36
C ASN A 171 -9.57 -11.56 -8.09
N GLY A 172 -9.82 -12.69 -7.44
CA GLY A 172 -11.18 -13.17 -7.17
C GLY A 172 -11.91 -13.78 -8.35
N SER A 173 -11.24 -14.00 -9.50
CA SER A 173 -11.88 -14.53 -10.72
C SER A 173 -12.24 -16.00 -10.66
N ARG A 174 -11.71 -16.74 -9.69
CA ARG A 174 -12.03 -18.14 -9.41
C ARG A 174 -12.32 -18.32 -7.91
N LYS A 175 -12.05 -19.50 -7.35
CA LYS A 175 -12.38 -19.86 -5.95
C LYS A 175 -11.67 -19.01 -4.89
N ALA A 176 -10.46 -18.52 -5.15
CA ALA A 176 -9.71 -17.71 -4.21
C ALA A 176 -10.27 -16.27 -4.16
N ARG A 177 -10.28 -15.66 -2.97
CA ARG A 177 -10.76 -14.28 -2.79
C ARG A 177 -9.82 -13.27 -3.44
N ASP A 178 -10.37 -12.13 -3.86
CA ASP A 178 -9.57 -11.01 -4.36
C ASP A 178 -8.59 -10.51 -3.30
N GLY A 179 -7.29 -10.48 -3.64
CA GLY A 179 -6.18 -10.17 -2.74
C GLY A 179 -5.69 -11.36 -1.90
N GLU A 180 -6.26 -12.55 -2.04
CA GLU A 180 -5.79 -13.75 -1.35
C GLU A 180 -4.42 -14.17 -1.87
N ILE A 181 -3.49 -14.49 -0.93
CA ILE A 181 -2.11 -14.86 -1.23
C ILE A 181 -1.95 -16.37 -1.13
N TYR A 182 -1.58 -16.98 -2.24
CA TYR A 182 -1.18 -18.38 -2.30
C TYR A 182 0.34 -18.52 -2.13
N LEU A 183 0.77 -19.36 -1.16
CA LEU A 183 2.16 -19.72 -0.92
C LEU A 183 2.46 -21.03 -1.66
N SER A 184 3.33 -20.98 -2.65
CA SER A 184 3.71 -22.16 -3.44
C SER A 184 4.70 -23.06 -2.70
N ASN A 185 4.90 -24.27 -3.24
CA ASN A 185 5.93 -25.19 -2.74
C ASN A 185 7.35 -24.61 -2.90
N ARG A 186 7.56 -23.67 -3.86
CA ARG A 186 8.86 -22.99 -3.99
C ARG A 186 9.20 -22.15 -2.78
N TRP A 187 8.22 -21.40 -2.25
CA TRP A 187 8.44 -20.65 -1.00
C TRP A 187 8.57 -21.58 0.19
N LYS A 188 7.70 -22.57 0.32
CA LYS A 188 7.74 -23.53 1.44
C LYS A 188 9.06 -24.30 1.52
N GLY A 189 9.56 -24.77 0.39
CA GLY A 189 10.83 -25.49 0.29
C GLY A 189 12.06 -24.61 0.05
N GLN A 190 11.89 -23.29 -0.01
CA GLN A 190 12.96 -22.33 -0.37
C GLN A 190 13.69 -22.74 -1.67
N LEU A 191 12.89 -23.16 -2.67
CA LEU A 191 13.38 -23.61 -3.97
C LEU A 191 13.59 -22.41 -4.91
N ASP A 192 14.36 -22.61 -5.96
CA ASP A 192 14.59 -21.61 -6.99
C ASP A 192 13.30 -21.33 -7.77
N GLY A 193 13.14 -20.10 -8.23
CA GLY A 193 12.06 -19.71 -9.11
C GLY A 193 12.15 -20.36 -10.48
N GLY A 194 11.10 -20.18 -11.29
CA GLY A 194 11.07 -20.52 -12.71
C GLY A 194 10.41 -19.40 -13.51
N HIS A 195 10.48 -18.17 -13.00
CA HIS A 195 9.67 -17.03 -13.45
C HIS A 195 10.42 -16.03 -14.34
N VAL A 196 11.73 -16.21 -14.52
CA VAL A 196 12.54 -15.43 -15.45
C VAL A 196 13.43 -16.35 -16.29
N LYS A 197 13.85 -15.89 -17.48
CA LYS A 197 14.69 -16.69 -18.38
C LYS A 197 16.10 -16.97 -17.81
N LYS A 198 16.66 -16.01 -17.07
CA LYS A 198 18.01 -16.12 -16.51
C LYS A 198 18.02 -17.01 -15.28
N HIS A 199 18.67 -18.18 -15.36
CA HIS A 199 18.70 -19.18 -14.28
C HIS A 199 19.25 -18.60 -12.96
N SER A 200 20.38 -17.90 -12.99
CA SER A 200 20.98 -17.29 -11.78
C SER A 200 20.05 -16.29 -11.08
N ALA A 201 19.17 -15.63 -11.83
CA ALA A 201 18.16 -14.75 -11.24
C ALA A 201 17.04 -15.54 -10.54
N ASN A 202 16.64 -16.70 -11.10
CA ASN A 202 15.67 -17.57 -10.43
C ASN A 202 16.17 -18.12 -9.09
N GLN A 203 17.50 -18.29 -8.94
CA GLN A 203 18.12 -18.78 -7.71
C GLN A 203 18.06 -17.77 -6.56
N THR A 204 18.09 -16.48 -6.88
CA THR A 204 18.22 -15.38 -5.89
C THR A 204 17.04 -14.44 -5.84
N SER A 205 15.97 -14.68 -6.60
CA SER A 205 14.79 -13.80 -6.60
C SER A 205 13.52 -14.51 -6.20
N ILE A 206 12.69 -13.77 -5.46
CA ILE A 206 11.34 -14.17 -5.08
C ILE A 206 10.37 -13.69 -6.17
N GLY A 207 9.74 -14.61 -6.90
CA GLY A 207 8.71 -14.26 -7.89
C GLY A 207 7.32 -14.15 -7.25
N ILE A 208 6.65 -13.02 -7.46
CA ILE A 208 5.26 -12.79 -7.08
C ILE A 208 4.45 -12.54 -8.35
N CYS A 209 3.42 -13.35 -8.59
CA CYS A 209 2.52 -13.21 -9.72
C CYS A 209 1.14 -12.72 -9.25
N LEU A 210 0.63 -11.66 -9.86
CA LEU A 210 -0.75 -11.22 -9.68
C LEU A 210 -1.60 -11.76 -10.84
N ILE A 211 -2.74 -12.34 -10.51
CA ILE A 211 -3.70 -12.79 -11.54
C ILE A 211 -4.30 -11.57 -12.23
N GLY A 212 -4.21 -11.51 -13.54
CA GLY A 212 -4.73 -10.43 -14.36
C GLY A 212 -3.89 -10.15 -15.60
N ASN A 213 -4.45 -9.40 -16.54
CA ASN A 213 -3.74 -8.84 -17.68
C ASN A 213 -3.61 -7.32 -17.52
N PHE A 214 -2.47 -6.86 -17.01
CA PHE A 214 -2.24 -5.44 -16.73
C PHE A 214 -1.74 -4.64 -17.93
N GLU A 215 -1.75 -5.24 -19.13
CA GLU A 215 -1.76 -4.49 -20.38
C GLU A 215 -3.15 -3.91 -20.69
N VAL A 216 -4.22 -4.53 -20.16
CA VAL A 216 -5.60 -4.16 -20.44
C VAL A 216 -6.22 -3.31 -19.33
N ARG A 217 -6.01 -3.69 -18.06
CA ARG A 217 -6.57 -3.00 -16.89
C ARG A 217 -5.65 -3.12 -15.67
N PRO A 218 -5.69 -2.15 -14.73
CA PRO A 218 -4.85 -2.20 -13.54
C PRO A 218 -5.20 -3.39 -12.62
N PRO A 219 -4.27 -3.78 -11.73
CA PRO A 219 -4.58 -4.67 -10.60
C PRO A 219 -5.71 -4.11 -9.74
N THR A 220 -6.44 -4.98 -9.06
CA THR A 220 -7.44 -4.54 -8.08
C THR A 220 -6.78 -3.84 -6.90
N SER A 221 -7.54 -3.02 -6.17
CA SER A 221 -7.04 -2.37 -4.95
C SER A 221 -6.67 -3.39 -3.87
N LYS A 222 -7.37 -4.53 -3.82
CA LYS A 222 -7.08 -5.62 -2.88
C LYS A 222 -5.80 -6.36 -3.25
N GLN A 223 -5.56 -6.61 -4.56
CA GLN A 223 -4.28 -7.17 -5.02
C GLN A 223 -3.11 -6.25 -4.67
N ILE A 224 -3.24 -4.94 -4.88
CA ILE A 224 -2.17 -3.97 -4.55
C ILE A 224 -1.92 -3.95 -3.04
N SER A 225 -2.96 -3.92 -2.20
CA SER A 225 -2.80 -3.95 -0.74
C SER A 225 -2.14 -5.25 -0.25
N ALA A 226 -2.50 -6.40 -0.84
CA ALA A 226 -1.90 -7.69 -0.51
C ALA A 226 -0.43 -7.75 -0.96
N LEU A 227 -0.11 -7.20 -2.13
CA LEU A 227 1.25 -7.11 -2.64
C LEU A 227 2.13 -6.22 -1.76
N GLU A 228 1.64 -5.07 -1.32
CA GLU A 228 2.35 -4.18 -0.40
C GLU A 228 2.70 -4.89 0.91
N GLY A 229 1.70 -5.49 1.58
CA GLY A 229 1.92 -6.23 2.82
C GLY A 229 2.88 -7.42 2.66
N LEU A 230 2.80 -8.14 1.54
CA LEU A 230 3.70 -9.25 1.26
C LEU A 230 5.14 -8.75 0.99
N CYS A 231 5.31 -7.68 0.20
CA CYS A 231 6.62 -7.10 -0.05
C CYS A 231 7.28 -6.61 1.24
N GLU A 232 6.57 -5.88 2.10
CA GLU A 232 7.11 -5.41 3.38
C GLU A 232 7.51 -6.57 4.30
N TYR A 233 6.67 -7.61 4.38
CA TYR A 233 7.00 -8.82 5.13
C TYR A 233 8.30 -9.46 4.61
N LEU A 234 8.42 -9.65 3.29
CA LEU A 234 9.57 -10.29 2.66
C LEU A 234 10.83 -9.41 2.77
N MET A 235 10.71 -8.10 2.59
CA MET A 235 11.82 -7.16 2.78
C MET A 235 12.40 -7.28 4.18
N LYS A 236 11.56 -7.26 5.21
CA LYS A 236 12.00 -7.42 6.61
C LYS A 236 12.64 -8.79 6.86
N ARG A 237 12.07 -9.87 6.32
CA ARG A 237 12.52 -11.24 6.58
C ARG A 237 13.78 -11.64 5.81
N CYS A 238 14.00 -11.03 4.64
CA CYS A 238 15.10 -11.34 3.74
C CYS A 238 16.16 -10.22 3.67
N ASN A 239 16.05 -9.19 4.51
CA ASN A 239 16.92 -8.01 4.53
C ASN A 239 17.01 -7.32 3.16
N LEU A 240 15.84 -7.05 2.55
CA LEU A 240 15.70 -6.37 1.27
C LEU A 240 15.18 -4.94 1.49
N ARG A 241 15.43 -4.07 0.51
CA ARG A 241 14.97 -2.68 0.46
C ARG A 241 13.91 -2.49 -0.62
N ALA A 242 13.20 -1.39 -0.61
CA ALA A 242 12.22 -1.06 -1.64
C ALA A 242 12.82 -1.07 -3.06
N ASN A 243 14.10 -0.71 -3.21
CA ASN A 243 14.80 -0.76 -4.49
C ASN A 243 15.08 -2.18 -4.99
N ASP A 244 15.06 -3.18 -4.13
CA ASP A 244 15.21 -4.59 -4.51
C ASP A 244 13.90 -5.21 -5.04
N VAL A 245 12.78 -4.48 -4.91
CA VAL A 245 11.51 -4.84 -5.55
C VAL A 245 11.50 -4.34 -6.99
N THR A 246 11.39 -5.23 -7.95
CA THR A 246 11.48 -4.92 -9.38
C THR A 246 10.37 -5.62 -10.18
N THR A 247 10.35 -5.47 -11.48
CA THR A 247 9.41 -6.14 -12.39
C THR A 247 10.15 -6.99 -13.42
N HIS A 248 9.44 -7.93 -14.02
CA HIS A 248 9.99 -8.77 -15.07
C HIS A 248 10.50 -7.94 -16.26
N THR A 249 9.78 -6.88 -16.65
CA THR A 249 10.16 -5.96 -17.74
C THR A 249 11.52 -5.32 -17.52
N ILE A 250 11.83 -4.86 -16.30
CA ILE A 250 13.13 -4.25 -15.98
C ILE A 250 14.25 -5.29 -16.10
N PHE A 251 13.95 -6.55 -15.81
CA PHE A 251 14.89 -7.64 -15.89
C PHE A 251 15.16 -8.10 -17.34
N HIS A 252 14.13 -8.00 -18.21
CA HIS A 252 14.18 -8.42 -19.61
C HIS A 252 13.40 -7.45 -20.52
N PRO A 253 13.85 -6.19 -20.67
CA PRO A 253 13.06 -5.12 -21.31
C PRO A 253 12.70 -5.40 -22.77
N LYS A 254 13.50 -6.20 -23.49
CA LYS A 254 13.27 -6.53 -24.91
C LYS A 254 12.40 -7.78 -25.13
N HIS A 255 12.02 -8.50 -24.06
CA HIS A 255 11.41 -9.84 -24.20
C HIS A 255 10.06 -9.99 -23.51
N THR A 256 9.62 -9.01 -22.75
CA THR A 256 8.35 -9.08 -22.02
C THR A 256 7.80 -7.71 -21.68
N VAL A 257 6.49 -7.59 -21.69
CA VAL A 257 5.74 -6.43 -21.17
C VAL A 257 5.27 -6.65 -19.71
N CYS A 258 5.57 -7.81 -19.14
CA CYS A 258 5.15 -8.21 -17.79
C CYS A 258 5.79 -7.32 -16.71
N PRO A 259 5.02 -6.75 -15.77
CA PRO A 259 3.62 -7.05 -15.45
C PRO A 259 2.58 -6.23 -16.21
N GLY A 260 2.95 -5.40 -17.20
CA GLY A 260 2.03 -4.63 -18.01
C GLY A 260 2.01 -3.13 -17.67
N LYS A 261 1.58 -2.31 -18.66
CA LYS A 261 1.63 -0.84 -18.59
C LYS A 261 0.77 -0.20 -17.49
N HIS A 262 -0.28 -0.91 -17.04
CA HIS A 262 -1.15 -0.44 -15.96
C HIS A 262 -0.63 -0.80 -14.55
N PHE A 263 0.55 -1.43 -14.44
CA PHE A 263 1.22 -1.67 -13.16
C PHE A 263 2.30 -0.60 -12.90
N SER A 264 2.21 0.12 -11.78
CA SER A 264 3.16 1.15 -11.42
C SER A 264 4.17 0.67 -10.38
N LEU A 265 5.37 0.29 -10.81
CA LEU A 265 6.47 -0.08 -9.90
C LEU A 265 6.90 1.10 -9.03
N SER A 266 7.03 2.29 -9.61
CA SER A 266 7.38 3.50 -8.84
C SER A 266 6.33 3.83 -7.79
N GLY A 267 5.05 3.63 -8.14
CA GLY A 267 3.94 3.76 -7.19
C GLY A 267 4.00 2.74 -6.06
N LEU A 268 4.34 1.48 -6.34
CA LEU A 268 4.54 0.46 -5.31
C LEU A 268 5.71 0.81 -4.40
N ARG A 269 6.90 1.07 -4.95
CA ARG A 269 8.12 1.39 -4.16
C ARG A 269 7.94 2.58 -3.23
N ARG A 270 7.18 3.62 -3.63
CA ARG A 270 6.89 4.77 -2.76
C ARG A 270 6.01 4.43 -1.54
N ARG A 271 5.30 3.31 -1.58
CA ARG A 271 4.43 2.86 -0.48
C ARG A 271 5.10 1.82 0.42
N LEU A 272 6.19 1.22 -0.05
CA LEU A 272 7.02 0.33 0.77
C LEU A 272 7.90 1.20 1.68
N ILE A 273 7.91 0.87 2.96
CA ILE A 273 8.70 1.58 3.98
C ILE A 273 10.01 0.82 4.13
N ASP A 274 11.14 1.51 3.93
CA ASP A 274 12.46 0.96 4.22
C ASP A 274 12.76 0.93 5.72
#